data_62e28c59a03397b7d91930425ab6e0e2
#
_entry.id   62e28c59a03397b7d91930425ab6e0e2
#
_cell.length_a   1.000
_cell.length_b   1.000
_cell.length_c   1.000
_cell.angle_alpha   90.00
_cell.angle_beta   90.00
_cell.angle_gamma   90.00
#
_symmetry.space_group_name_H-M   'P 1'
#
loop_
_entity.id
_entity.type
_entity.pdbx_description
1 polymer ?
#
loop_
_entity_poly.entity_id
_entity_poly.type
_entity_poly.pdbx_seq_one_letter_code
_entity_poly.pdbx_strand_id
1 'polypeptide(L)'
;ILNTCNRTEIYFNCTEEISEDEIFDKIFNVFNWNDDLKKYMFLSKEKRAVTHLMEVICGFHSRILGEDQILGQIKDAYKTAISDNSISSELQKMFEIAIACGKKFKTECKMFEVPVSSVSISINSALLKGCRKFMVLGYGEIGKLAIKHLLSHKVECIYLIVRDKSKASDLEGEIVEVLDFNEKNHVINEVDCIVSCTAAPHTVVRNEDIKTEGDIIHIYDLAVPRDVDKELSEKERVILK
;
A
#
# COMPACT_ATOMS: atom_id res chain seq x y z
N ILE A 1 9.32 12.15 10.74
CA ILE A 1 8.95 10.73 10.67
C ILE A 1 8.28 10.48 9.33
N LEU A 2 8.76 9.48 8.60
CA LEU A 2 8.18 8.96 7.37
C LEU A 2 7.54 7.60 7.67
N ASN A 3 6.23 7.50 7.51
CA ASN A 3 5.51 6.26 7.70
C ASN A 3 4.87 5.81 6.39
N THR A 4 5.12 4.57 6.00
CA THR A 4 4.59 3.96 4.78
C THR A 4 3.98 2.60 5.09
N CYS A 5 3.32 1.97 4.14
CA CYS A 5 2.78 0.62 4.31
C CYS A 5 3.85 -0.47 4.55
N ASN A 6 5.12 -0.18 4.25
CA ASN A 6 6.21 -1.16 4.31
C ASN A 6 7.26 -0.85 5.39
N ARG A 7 7.36 0.41 5.86
CA ARG A 7 8.41 0.83 6.81
C ARG A 7 8.04 2.10 7.54
N THR A 8 8.65 2.30 8.70
CA THR A 8 8.69 3.57 9.43
C THR A 8 10.13 4.02 9.52
N GLU A 9 10.43 5.25 9.11
CA GLU A 9 11.77 5.84 9.14
C GLU A 9 11.74 7.13 9.95
N ILE A 10 12.73 7.30 10.82
CA ILE A 10 12.89 8.48 11.66
C ILE A 10 14.20 9.15 11.25
N TYR A 11 14.11 10.39 10.77
CA TYR A 11 15.26 11.21 10.42
C TYR A 11 15.45 12.27 11.48
N PHE A 12 16.68 12.39 11.98
CA PHE A 12 17.04 13.34 13.04
C PHE A 12 18.51 13.75 12.95
N ASN A 13 18.84 14.91 13.52
CA ASN A 13 20.19 15.36 13.72
C ASN A 13 20.60 15.13 15.15
N CYS A 14 21.86 14.72 15.37
CA CYS A 14 22.52 14.76 16.67
C CYS A 14 23.50 15.93 16.71
N THR A 15 23.43 16.73 17.77
CA THR A 15 24.37 17.82 18.04
C THR A 15 25.62 17.33 18.75
N GLU A 16 25.53 16.15 19.33
CA GLU A 16 26.62 15.50 20.08
C GLU A 16 26.84 14.09 19.55
N GLU A 17 28.04 13.57 19.75
CA GLU A 17 28.37 12.20 19.40
C GLU A 17 27.76 11.27 20.46
N ILE A 18 26.73 10.51 20.10
CA ILE A 18 26.07 9.55 20.96
C ILE A 18 26.15 8.14 20.38
N SER A 19 26.18 7.14 21.26
CA SER A 19 26.22 5.74 20.85
C SER A 19 24.92 5.29 20.18
N GLU A 20 24.98 4.21 19.43
CA GLU A 20 23.78 3.63 18.77
C GLU A 20 22.75 3.16 19.78
N ASP A 21 23.20 2.54 20.87
CA ASP A 21 22.32 2.08 21.94
C ASP A 21 21.59 3.24 22.61
N GLU A 22 22.28 4.34 22.89
CA GLU A 22 21.66 5.56 23.45
C GLU A 22 20.64 6.19 22.49
N ILE A 23 20.87 6.12 21.17
CA ILE A 23 19.89 6.57 20.17
C ILE A 23 18.64 5.71 20.24
N PHE A 24 18.80 4.39 20.24
CA PHE A 24 17.66 3.48 20.33
C PHE A 24 16.90 3.66 21.63
N ASP A 25 17.58 3.76 22.76
CA ASP A 25 16.92 3.94 24.06
C ASP A 25 16.12 5.26 24.10
N LYS A 26 16.65 6.36 23.57
CA LYS A 26 15.91 7.61 23.48
C LYS A 26 14.67 7.49 22.61
N ILE A 27 14.77 6.88 21.43
CA ILE A 27 13.65 6.67 20.50
C ILE A 27 12.59 5.78 21.15
N PHE A 28 13.00 4.66 21.76
CA PHE A 28 12.10 3.71 22.40
C PHE A 28 11.35 4.33 23.58
N ASN A 29 12.03 5.16 24.40
CA ASN A 29 11.40 5.90 25.47
C ASN A 29 10.36 6.91 24.96
N VAL A 30 10.66 7.66 23.90
CA VAL A 30 9.74 8.66 23.33
C VAL A 30 8.45 8.01 22.77
N PHE A 31 8.60 6.86 22.11
CA PHE A 31 7.47 6.17 21.48
C PHE A 31 6.84 5.08 22.37
N ASN A 32 7.38 4.86 23.57
CA ASN A 32 6.98 3.78 24.48
C ASN A 32 6.95 2.40 23.77
N TRP A 33 8.02 2.14 22.96
CA TRP A 33 8.16 0.89 22.23
C TRP A 33 8.78 -0.20 23.10
N ASN A 34 8.41 -1.48 22.81
CA ASN A 34 9.01 -2.63 23.46
C ASN A 34 10.40 -2.91 22.87
N ASP A 35 11.37 -3.25 23.73
CA ASP A 35 12.75 -3.59 23.36
C ASP A 35 12.86 -4.75 22.34
N ASP A 36 11.86 -5.62 22.27
CA ASP A 36 11.77 -6.67 21.26
C ASP A 36 11.79 -6.16 19.81
N LEU A 37 11.47 -4.88 19.60
CA LEU A 37 11.52 -4.23 18.29
C LEU A 37 12.94 -3.87 17.85
N LYS A 38 13.91 -3.76 18.77
CA LYS A 38 15.31 -3.38 18.45
C LYS A 38 15.92 -4.28 17.37
N LYS A 39 15.61 -5.57 17.37
CA LYS A 39 16.08 -6.54 16.38
C LYS A 39 15.62 -6.30 14.94
N TYR A 40 14.61 -5.46 14.74
CA TYR A 40 14.08 -5.10 13.43
C TYR A 40 14.51 -3.70 12.98
N MET A 41 15.27 -2.99 13.80
CA MET A 41 15.74 -1.66 13.50
C MET A 41 17.18 -1.66 13.00
N PHE A 42 17.50 -0.70 12.17
CA PHE A 42 18.88 -0.41 11.78
C PHE A 42 19.09 1.09 11.79
N LEU A 43 20.29 1.50 12.16
CA LEU A 43 20.72 2.89 12.14
C LEU A 43 21.60 3.16 10.93
N SER A 44 21.30 4.22 10.20
CA SER A 44 22.14 4.71 9.11
C SER A 44 22.61 6.12 9.42
N LYS A 45 23.91 6.40 9.26
CA LYS A 45 24.54 7.67 9.62
C LYS A 45 25.06 8.38 8.39
N GLU A 46 25.12 9.72 8.46
CA GLU A 46 25.79 10.60 7.50
C GLU A 46 25.43 10.30 6.04
N LYS A 47 26.44 10.07 5.21
CA LYS A 47 26.28 9.81 3.77
C LYS A 47 25.37 8.64 3.48
N ARG A 48 25.38 7.59 4.31
CA ARG A 48 24.51 6.43 4.13
C ARG A 48 23.04 6.79 4.34
N ALA A 49 22.74 7.61 5.35
CA ALA A 49 21.38 8.09 5.61
C ALA A 49 20.86 8.94 4.44
N VAL A 50 21.69 9.84 3.91
CA VAL A 50 21.36 10.67 2.74
C VAL A 50 21.12 9.79 1.50
N THR A 51 22.03 8.86 1.21
CA THR A 51 21.89 7.93 0.09
C THR A 51 20.61 7.12 0.21
N HIS A 52 20.32 6.57 1.40
CA HIS A 52 19.09 5.83 1.66
C HIS A 52 17.84 6.67 1.37
N LEU A 53 17.78 7.93 1.84
CA LEU A 53 16.65 8.81 1.55
C LEU A 53 16.49 9.05 0.03
N MET A 54 17.59 9.23 -0.71
CA MET A 54 17.55 9.40 -2.16
C MET A 54 17.02 8.15 -2.87
N GLU A 55 17.46 6.98 -2.44
CA GLU A 55 16.99 5.69 -2.98
C GLU A 55 15.52 5.46 -2.66
N VAL A 56 15.08 5.77 -1.43
CA VAL A 56 13.67 5.66 -1.01
C VAL A 56 12.78 6.55 -1.86
N ILE A 57 13.16 7.84 -2.05
CA ILE A 57 12.35 8.80 -2.79
C ILE A 57 12.28 8.48 -4.29
N CYS A 58 13.29 7.79 -4.82
CA CYS A 58 13.31 7.27 -6.18
C CYS A 58 12.63 5.90 -6.32
N GLY A 59 12.07 5.35 -5.22
CA GLY A 59 11.30 4.10 -5.24
C GLY A 59 12.14 2.81 -5.28
N PHE A 60 13.47 2.88 -5.13
CA PHE A 60 14.34 1.68 -5.18
C PHE A 60 14.13 0.71 -4.01
N HIS A 61 13.61 1.18 -2.88
CA HIS A 61 13.28 0.35 -1.72
C HIS A 61 11.79 0.00 -1.62
N SER A 62 10.99 0.34 -2.63
CA SER A 62 9.59 -0.06 -2.71
C SER A 62 9.48 -1.51 -3.20
N ARG A 63 8.48 -2.26 -2.70
CA ARG A 63 8.18 -3.60 -3.23
C ARG A 63 7.87 -3.59 -4.71
N ILE A 64 7.39 -2.46 -5.19
CA ILE A 64 7.09 -2.19 -6.59
C ILE A 64 7.96 -1.03 -7.01
N LEU A 65 8.91 -1.30 -7.90
CA LEU A 65 9.79 -0.27 -8.44
C LEU A 65 8.95 0.80 -9.14
N GLY A 66 9.13 2.05 -8.73
CA GLY A 66 8.46 3.17 -9.40
C GLY A 66 7.08 3.54 -8.87
N GLU A 67 6.70 3.12 -7.66
CA GLU A 67 5.45 3.54 -7.05
C GLU A 67 5.42 5.05 -6.76
N ASP A 68 4.45 5.76 -7.36
CA ASP A 68 4.31 7.22 -7.26
C ASP A 68 3.99 7.72 -5.83
N GLN A 69 3.52 6.84 -4.96
CA GLN A 69 3.02 7.21 -3.63
C GLN A 69 4.14 7.68 -2.69
N ILE A 70 5.35 7.11 -2.80
CA ILE A 70 6.45 7.42 -1.87
C ILE A 70 6.86 8.90 -1.93
N LEU A 71 6.94 9.49 -3.12
CA LEU A 71 7.28 10.91 -3.28
C LEU A 71 6.21 11.82 -2.65
N GLY A 72 4.94 11.43 -2.72
CA GLY A 72 3.83 12.10 -2.04
C GLY A 72 3.99 12.02 -0.53
N GLN A 73 4.17 10.82 0.01
CA GLN A 73 4.32 10.56 1.45
C GLN A 73 5.51 11.34 2.05
N ILE A 74 6.65 11.38 1.34
CA ILE A 74 7.82 12.16 1.80
C ILE A 74 7.51 13.66 1.82
N LYS A 75 6.85 14.19 0.80
CA LYS A 75 6.43 15.60 0.78
C LYS A 75 5.50 15.96 1.93
N ASP A 76 4.56 15.08 2.23
CA ASP A 76 3.59 15.31 3.30
C ASP A 76 4.26 15.23 4.68
N ALA A 77 5.12 14.24 4.91
CA ALA A 77 5.93 14.15 6.13
C ALA A 77 6.83 15.39 6.31
N TYR A 78 7.44 15.88 5.24
CA TYR A 78 8.26 17.09 5.24
C TYR A 78 7.43 18.34 5.57
N LYS A 79 6.27 18.52 4.95
CA LYS A 79 5.36 19.66 5.25
C LYS A 79 4.92 19.65 6.70
N THR A 80 4.54 18.49 7.23
CA THR A 80 4.18 18.35 8.65
C THR A 80 5.33 18.76 9.55
N ALA A 81 6.54 18.28 9.29
CA ALA A 81 7.72 18.62 10.08
C ALA A 81 8.05 20.13 10.07
N ILE A 82 7.80 20.82 8.95
CA ILE A 82 7.93 22.29 8.87
C ILE A 82 6.84 22.98 9.68
N SER A 83 5.57 22.56 9.52
CA SER A 83 4.45 23.20 10.22
C SER A 83 4.58 23.07 11.75
N ASP A 84 5.15 21.98 12.21
CA ASP A 84 5.36 21.68 13.63
C ASP A 84 6.68 22.24 14.17
N ASN A 85 7.49 22.96 13.35
CA ASN A 85 8.83 23.43 13.69
C ASN A 85 9.74 22.34 14.27
N SER A 86 9.56 21.10 13.81
CA SER A 86 10.26 19.91 14.32
C SER A 86 11.42 19.45 13.43
N ILE A 87 11.85 20.28 12.48
CA ILE A 87 12.91 19.97 11.52
C ILE A 87 14.05 21.00 11.61
N SER A 88 15.31 20.53 11.68
CA SER A 88 16.50 21.39 11.63
C SER A 88 16.75 21.91 10.21
N SER A 89 17.54 22.98 10.09
CA SER A 89 17.91 23.58 8.81
C SER A 89 18.65 22.60 7.90
N GLU A 90 19.49 21.73 8.47
CA GLU A 90 20.22 20.70 7.71
C GLU A 90 19.28 19.64 7.16
N LEU A 91 18.36 19.13 7.99
CA LEU A 91 17.35 18.17 7.55
C LEU A 91 16.40 18.79 6.52
N GLN A 92 15.99 20.06 6.73
CA GLN A 92 15.17 20.76 5.76
C GLN A 92 15.84 20.77 4.39
N LYS A 93 17.11 21.21 4.32
CA LYS A 93 17.87 21.24 3.07
C LYS A 93 18.04 19.85 2.45
N MET A 94 18.29 18.82 3.27
CA MET A 94 18.41 17.44 2.80
C MET A 94 17.11 16.96 2.15
N PHE A 95 15.96 17.20 2.78
CA PHE A 95 14.66 16.80 2.23
C PHE A 95 14.27 17.60 0.99
N GLU A 96 14.57 18.90 0.92
CA GLU A 96 14.35 19.72 -0.27
C GLU A 96 15.12 19.16 -1.48
N ILE A 97 16.41 18.85 -1.28
CA ILE A 97 17.26 18.26 -2.32
C ILE A 97 16.74 16.87 -2.72
N ALA A 98 16.35 16.04 -1.74
CA ALA A 98 15.82 14.72 -2.01
C ALA A 98 14.51 14.79 -2.81
N ILE A 99 13.58 15.69 -2.46
CA ILE A 99 12.34 15.91 -3.18
C ILE A 99 12.61 16.40 -4.62
N ALA A 100 13.56 17.30 -4.80
CA ALA A 100 13.97 17.75 -6.13
C ALA A 100 14.58 16.62 -6.95
N CYS A 101 15.43 15.78 -6.34
CA CYS A 101 16.01 14.59 -6.95
C CYS A 101 14.93 13.60 -7.39
N GLY A 102 13.99 13.26 -6.51
CA GLY A 102 12.88 12.36 -6.83
C GLY A 102 12.01 12.86 -7.99
N LYS A 103 11.70 14.16 -8.01
CA LYS A 103 10.98 14.78 -9.13
C LYS A 103 11.75 14.67 -10.44
N LYS A 104 13.05 15.00 -10.42
CA LYS A 104 13.93 14.94 -11.59
C LYS A 104 14.06 13.49 -12.09
N PHE A 105 14.31 12.55 -11.19
CA PHE A 105 14.39 11.14 -11.49
C PHE A 105 13.10 10.64 -12.17
N LYS A 106 11.95 11.02 -11.64
CA LYS A 106 10.64 10.68 -12.22
C LYS A 106 10.48 11.23 -13.64
N THR A 107 10.95 12.44 -13.91
CA THR A 107 10.80 13.09 -15.23
C THR A 107 11.78 12.53 -16.26
N GLU A 108 13.00 12.22 -15.87
CA GLU A 108 14.08 11.78 -16.77
C GLU A 108 14.10 10.26 -16.99
N CYS A 109 13.78 9.50 -15.94
CA CYS A 109 13.70 8.05 -16.04
C CYS A 109 12.28 7.64 -16.39
N LYS A 110 12.03 7.35 -17.66
CA LYS A 110 10.73 6.89 -18.18
C LYS A 110 10.20 5.57 -17.57
N MET A 111 10.84 5.06 -16.53
CA MET A 111 10.43 3.89 -15.76
C MET A 111 9.01 4.02 -15.19
N PHE A 112 8.46 5.25 -15.14
CA PHE A 112 7.15 5.57 -14.56
C PHE A 112 6.08 5.88 -15.61
N GLU A 113 6.35 5.69 -16.90
CA GLU A 113 5.33 5.89 -17.97
C GLU A 113 4.21 4.84 -17.93
N VAL A 114 4.45 3.71 -17.25
CA VAL A 114 3.39 2.77 -16.87
C VAL A 114 3.19 2.92 -15.37
N PRO A 115 2.03 3.34 -14.86
CA PRO A 115 1.77 3.39 -13.44
C PRO A 115 1.77 1.96 -12.87
N VAL A 116 2.94 1.51 -12.44
CA VAL A 116 3.14 0.20 -11.83
C VAL A 116 2.78 0.32 -10.36
N SER A 117 1.49 0.31 -10.06
CA SER A 117 1.00 0.13 -8.69
C SER A 117 0.80 -1.36 -8.41
N SER A 118 0.84 -1.76 -7.14
CA SER A 118 0.46 -3.12 -6.72
C SER A 118 -0.87 -3.53 -7.33
N VAL A 119 -1.78 -2.58 -7.40
CA VAL A 119 -3.11 -2.71 -8.00
C VAL A 119 -3.03 -3.07 -9.48
N SER A 120 -2.28 -2.30 -10.28
CA SER A 120 -2.20 -2.55 -11.73
C SER A 120 -1.50 -3.87 -12.04
N ILE A 121 -0.46 -4.24 -11.28
CA ILE A 121 0.18 -5.56 -11.43
C ILE A 121 -0.80 -6.68 -11.12
N SER A 122 -1.52 -6.57 -10.01
CA SER A 122 -2.50 -7.59 -9.58
C SER A 122 -3.60 -7.76 -10.60
N ILE A 123 -4.20 -6.66 -11.06
CA ILE A 123 -5.27 -6.67 -12.05
C ILE A 123 -4.77 -7.20 -13.39
N ASN A 124 -3.62 -6.72 -13.91
CA ASN A 124 -3.05 -7.22 -15.15
C ASN A 124 -2.71 -8.71 -15.07
N SER A 125 -2.18 -9.17 -13.94
CA SER A 125 -1.93 -10.59 -13.70
C SER A 125 -3.23 -11.42 -13.73
N ALA A 126 -4.32 -10.91 -13.16
CA ALA A 126 -5.64 -11.56 -13.21
C ALA A 126 -6.21 -11.58 -14.63
N LEU A 127 -6.17 -10.46 -15.33
CA LEU A 127 -6.65 -10.33 -16.71
C LEU A 127 -5.91 -11.26 -17.68
N LEU A 128 -4.59 -11.41 -17.53
CA LEU A 128 -3.77 -12.35 -18.33
C LEU A 128 -4.14 -13.80 -18.06
N LYS A 129 -4.70 -14.12 -16.89
CA LYS A 129 -5.21 -15.45 -16.55
C LYS A 129 -6.65 -15.69 -16.98
N GLY A 130 -7.24 -14.73 -17.66
CA GLY A 130 -8.58 -14.83 -18.20
C GLY A 130 -9.70 -14.34 -17.28
N CYS A 131 -9.37 -13.79 -16.09
CA CYS A 131 -10.39 -13.26 -15.19
C CYS A 131 -11.18 -12.12 -15.84
N ARG A 132 -12.50 -12.13 -15.68
CA ARG A 132 -13.42 -11.14 -16.24
C ARG A 132 -14.42 -10.62 -15.22
N LYS A 133 -14.72 -11.40 -14.17
CA LYS A 133 -15.61 -11.04 -13.07
C LYS A 133 -14.79 -10.72 -11.83
N PHE A 134 -14.88 -9.51 -11.37
CA PHE A 134 -14.05 -9.00 -10.29
C PHE A 134 -14.88 -8.59 -9.08
N MET A 135 -14.36 -8.85 -7.89
CA MET A 135 -14.81 -8.25 -6.65
C MET A 135 -13.71 -7.34 -6.11
N VAL A 136 -14.07 -6.11 -5.79
CA VAL A 136 -13.17 -5.14 -5.13
C VAL A 136 -13.71 -4.87 -3.74
N LEU A 137 -12.94 -5.19 -2.70
CA LEU A 137 -13.29 -4.97 -1.31
C LEU A 137 -12.64 -3.67 -0.83
N GLY A 138 -13.46 -2.65 -0.54
CA GLY A 138 -13.03 -1.33 -0.09
C GLY A 138 -12.92 -0.30 -1.22
N TYR A 139 -13.32 0.96 -0.90
CA TYR A 139 -13.29 2.10 -1.83
C TYR A 139 -12.46 3.26 -1.28
N GLY A 140 -11.31 2.92 -0.69
CA GLY A 140 -10.22 3.85 -0.38
C GLY A 140 -9.40 4.21 -1.63
N GLU A 141 -8.25 4.84 -1.47
CA GLU A 141 -7.38 5.23 -2.60
C GLU A 141 -7.00 4.03 -3.49
N ILE A 142 -6.67 2.89 -2.89
CA ILE A 142 -6.33 1.65 -3.62
C ILE A 142 -7.55 1.12 -4.37
N GLY A 143 -8.72 1.09 -3.74
CA GLY A 143 -9.96 0.63 -4.37
C GLY A 143 -10.39 1.50 -5.55
N LYS A 144 -10.28 2.82 -5.42
CA LYS A 144 -10.52 3.77 -6.53
C LYS A 144 -9.61 3.51 -7.71
N LEU A 145 -8.31 3.26 -7.44
CA LEU A 145 -7.36 2.91 -8.50
C LEU A 145 -7.70 1.57 -9.15
N ALA A 146 -8.13 0.57 -8.35
CA ALA A 146 -8.54 -0.73 -8.87
C ALA A 146 -9.74 -0.61 -9.82
N ILE A 147 -10.79 0.07 -9.39
CA ILE A 147 -11.98 0.31 -10.22
C ILE A 147 -11.62 1.07 -11.52
N LYS A 148 -10.85 2.16 -11.39
CA LYS A 148 -10.40 2.93 -12.56
C LYS A 148 -9.62 2.07 -13.54
N HIS A 149 -8.74 1.20 -13.04
CA HIS A 149 -7.93 0.32 -13.87
C HIS A 149 -8.79 -0.77 -14.53
N LEU A 150 -9.71 -1.39 -13.79
CA LEU A 150 -10.64 -2.39 -14.33
C LEU A 150 -11.54 -1.81 -15.42
N LEU A 151 -12.09 -0.62 -15.21
CA LEU A 151 -12.94 0.07 -16.20
C LEU A 151 -12.21 0.43 -17.50
N SER A 152 -10.86 0.50 -17.49
CA SER A 152 -10.07 0.70 -18.71
C SER A 152 -9.87 -0.58 -19.51
N HIS A 153 -10.34 -1.73 -19.01
CA HIS A 153 -10.22 -3.04 -19.65
C HIS A 153 -11.59 -3.64 -19.97
N LYS A 154 -11.61 -4.66 -20.83
CA LYS A 154 -12.83 -5.41 -21.15
C LYS A 154 -13.09 -6.44 -20.03
N VAL A 155 -13.81 -6.05 -18.99
CA VAL A 155 -14.32 -6.92 -17.93
C VAL A 155 -15.81 -7.14 -18.08
N GLU A 156 -16.34 -8.23 -17.52
CA GLU A 156 -17.78 -8.54 -17.59
C GLU A 156 -18.55 -7.82 -16.49
N CYS A 157 -18.07 -7.91 -15.27
CA CYS A 157 -18.68 -7.22 -14.13
C CYS A 157 -17.64 -6.93 -13.04
N ILE A 158 -17.97 -5.95 -12.20
CA ILE A 158 -17.22 -5.53 -11.02
C ILE A 158 -18.19 -5.37 -9.86
N TYR A 159 -18.08 -6.22 -8.85
CA TYR A 159 -18.77 -6.06 -7.58
C TYR A 159 -17.89 -5.22 -6.64
N LEU A 160 -18.30 -3.98 -6.39
CA LEU A 160 -17.64 -3.09 -5.46
C LEU A 160 -18.29 -3.21 -4.08
N ILE A 161 -17.57 -3.80 -3.13
CA ILE A 161 -18.06 -4.02 -1.78
C ILE A 161 -17.61 -2.87 -0.86
N VAL A 162 -18.56 -2.16 -0.29
CA VAL A 162 -18.33 -0.99 0.56
C VAL A 162 -19.15 -1.05 1.85
N ARG A 163 -18.74 -0.31 2.88
CA ARG A 163 -19.53 -0.14 4.12
C ARG A 163 -20.62 0.91 3.98
N ASP A 164 -20.45 1.82 3.05
CA ASP A 164 -21.35 2.95 2.81
C ASP A 164 -21.49 3.16 1.30
N LYS A 165 -22.58 2.66 0.75
CA LYS A 165 -22.88 2.72 -0.69
C LYS A 165 -22.97 4.16 -1.21
N SER A 166 -23.31 5.13 -0.34
CA SER A 166 -23.46 6.52 -0.76
C SER A 166 -22.17 7.12 -1.29
N LYS A 167 -21.00 6.59 -0.86
CA LYS A 167 -19.68 7.08 -1.29
C LYS A 167 -19.25 6.59 -2.67
N ALA A 168 -19.98 5.66 -3.24
CA ALA A 168 -19.65 5.05 -4.52
C ALA A 168 -20.86 4.95 -5.46
N SER A 169 -21.98 5.61 -5.12
CA SER A 169 -23.23 5.56 -5.87
C SER A 169 -23.13 6.10 -7.30
N ASP A 170 -22.16 6.97 -7.56
CA ASP A 170 -21.84 7.52 -8.89
C ASP A 170 -21.14 6.51 -9.81
N LEU A 171 -20.71 5.37 -9.27
CA LEU A 171 -20.09 4.30 -10.06
C LEU A 171 -21.09 3.23 -10.51
N GLU A 172 -22.29 3.20 -9.93
CA GLU A 172 -23.33 2.21 -10.28
C GLU A 172 -23.65 2.28 -11.78
N GLY A 173 -23.62 1.16 -12.46
CA GLY A 173 -23.84 1.10 -13.91
C GLY A 173 -23.88 -0.31 -14.44
N GLU A 174 -23.83 -0.48 -15.76
CA GLU A 174 -23.93 -1.79 -16.43
C GLU A 174 -22.80 -2.76 -16.03
N ILE A 175 -21.60 -2.25 -15.71
CA ILE A 175 -20.42 -3.07 -15.41
C ILE A 175 -20.11 -3.09 -13.91
N VAL A 176 -20.47 -2.04 -13.17
CA VAL A 176 -20.18 -1.89 -11.75
C VAL A 176 -21.45 -2.00 -10.94
N GLU A 177 -21.50 -2.96 -10.03
CA GLU A 177 -22.54 -3.11 -9.02
C GLU A 177 -21.97 -2.81 -7.64
N VAL A 178 -22.56 -1.82 -6.95
CA VAL A 178 -22.13 -1.40 -5.61
C VAL A 178 -22.95 -2.13 -4.57
N LEU A 179 -22.29 -2.96 -3.78
CA LEU A 179 -22.90 -3.81 -2.75
C LEU A 179 -22.48 -3.40 -1.34
N ASP A 180 -23.38 -3.59 -0.37
CA ASP A 180 -23.03 -3.47 1.05
C ASP A 180 -22.12 -4.63 1.48
N PHE A 181 -21.32 -4.39 2.52
CA PHE A 181 -20.40 -5.39 3.03
C PHE A 181 -21.11 -6.70 3.45
N ASN A 182 -22.34 -6.62 3.91
CA ASN A 182 -23.15 -7.80 4.30
C ASN A 182 -23.62 -8.62 3.10
N GLU A 183 -23.63 -8.04 1.90
CA GLU A 183 -24.01 -8.70 0.65
C GLU A 183 -22.84 -9.45 -0.02
N LYS A 184 -21.62 -9.24 0.47
CA LYS A 184 -20.37 -9.85 -0.04
C LYS A 184 -20.51 -11.35 -0.34
N ASN A 185 -21.11 -12.10 0.58
CA ASN A 185 -21.19 -13.56 0.49
C ASN A 185 -22.15 -14.06 -0.60
N HIS A 186 -23.00 -13.20 -1.14
CA HIS A 186 -23.89 -13.56 -2.25
C HIS A 186 -23.11 -13.72 -3.57
N VAL A 187 -22.03 -12.95 -3.75
CA VAL A 187 -21.30 -12.88 -5.02
C VAL A 187 -19.86 -13.40 -4.95
N ILE A 188 -19.31 -13.59 -3.74
CA ILE A 188 -17.89 -13.92 -3.54
C ILE A 188 -17.45 -15.24 -4.24
N ASN A 189 -18.36 -16.17 -4.44
CA ASN A 189 -18.10 -17.46 -5.10
C ASN A 189 -18.39 -17.45 -6.62
N GLU A 190 -18.85 -16.32 -7.15
CA GLU A 190 -19.25 -16.15 -8.56
C GLU A 190 -18.23 -15.34 -9.37
N VAL A 191 -17.15 -14.87 -8.71
CA VAL A 191 -16.12 -14.05 -9.32
C VAL A 191 -14.85 -14.86 -9.63
N ASP A 192 -14.11 -14.41 -10.63
CA ASP A 192 -12.82 -15.00 -11.01
C ASP A 192 -11.68 -14.42 -10.17
N CYS A 193 -11.85 -13.17 -9.71
CA CYS A 193 -10.80 -12.45 -9.00
C CYS A 193 -11.35 -11.56 -7.89
N ILE A 194 -10.70 -11.60 -6.73
CA ILE A 194 -10.94 -10.73 -5.59
C ILE A 194 -9.71 -9.83 -5.39
N VAL A 195 -9.93 -8.52 -5.33
CA VAL A 195 -8.92 -7.53 -4.94
C VAL A 195 -9.35 -6.93 -3.61
N SER A 196 -8.65 -7.28 -2.54
CA SER A 196 -8.95 -6.77 -1.20
C SER A 196 -8.02 -5.64 -0.81
N CYS A 197 -8.60 -4.51 -0.39
CA CYS A 197 -7.89 -3.27 -0.10
C CYS A 197 -8.62 -2.43 0.95
N THR A 198 -9.17 -3.08 1.99
CA THR A 198 -9.87 -2.36 3.05
C THR A 198 -8.87 -1.82 4.11
N ALA A 199 -9.36 -0.94 4.96
CA ALA A 199 -8.64 -0.49 6.16
C ALA A 199 -9.18 -1.18 7.42
N ALA A 200 -9.69 -2.40 7.29
CA ALA A 200 -10.21 -3.15 8.43
C ALA A 200 -9.06 -3.64 9.32
N PRO A 201 -9.20 -3.56 10.66
CA PRO A 201 -8.18 -4.06 11.56
C PRO A 201 -8.20 -5.59 11.71
N HIS A 202 -9.09 -6.28 11.00
CA HIS A 202 -9.33 -7.71 11.09
C HIS A 202 -9.63 -8.29 9.70
N THR A 203 -9.50 -9.59 9.58
CA THR A 203 -9.79 -10.35 8.36
C THR A 203 -11.24 -10.16 7.91
N VAL A 204 -11.44 -9.81 6.66
CA VAL A 204 -12.74 -9.56 6.03
C VAL A 204 -13.19 -10.63 5.05
N VAL A 205 -12.25 -11.43 4.52
CA VAL A 205 -12.52 -12.64 3.72
C VAL A 205 -12.04 -13.83 4.53
N ARG A 206 -12.99 -14.59 5.04
CA ARG A 206 -12.73 -15.73 5.92
C ARG A 206 -12.71 -17.04 5.14
N ASN A 207 -12.12 -18.07 5.74
CA ASN A 207 -12.06 -19.39 5.14
C ASN A 207 -13.48 -19.96 4.82
N GLU A 208 -14.46 -19.66 5.66
CA GLU A 208 -15.87 -20.08 5.49
C GLU A 208 -16.61 -19.38 4.36
N ASP A 209 -16.16 -18.18 3.93
CA ASP A 209 -16.81 -17.41 2.86
C ASP A 209 -16.62 -18.04 1.48
N ILE A 210 -15.52 -18.76 1.26
CA ILE A 210 -15.19 -19.40 -0.01
C ILE A 210 -15.50 -20.89 0.04
N LYS A 211 -16.36 -21.35 -0.86
CA LYS A 211 -16.68 -22.77 -1.02
C LYS A 211 -15.46 -23.59 -1.41
N THR A 212 -15.41 -24.86 -1.09
CA THR A 212 -14.31 -25.77 -1.46
C THR A 212 -14.36 -26.17 -2.95
N GLU A 213 -15.55 -26.18 -3.53
CA GLU A 213 -15.79 -26.57 -4.92
C GLU A 213 -16.17 -25.36 -5.78
N GLY A 214 -15.84 -25.40 -7.07
CA GLY A 214 -16.15 -24.39 -8.07
C GLY A 214 -14.91 -23.97 -8.87
N ASP A 215 -15.06 -22.94 -9.70
CA ASP A 215 -13.98 -22.39 -10.52
C ASP A 215 -12.87 -21.74 -9.67
N ILE A 216 -11.69 -21.63 -10.25
CA ILE A 216 -10.53 -21.02 -9.58
C ILE A 216 -10.81 -19.54 -9.29
N ILE A 217 -10.54 -19.13 -8.06
CA ILE A 217 -10.61 -17.73 -7.63
C ILE A 217 -9.19 -17.22 -7.35
N HIS A 218 -8.80 -16.17 -8.04
CA HIS A 218 -7.56 -15.43 -7.75
C HIS A 218 -7.82 -14.36 -6.69
N ILE A 219 -7.08 -14.37 -5.59
CA ILE A 219 -7.24 -13.39 -4.51
C ILE A 219 -5.94 -12.59 -4.38
N TYR A 220 -6.05 -11.27 -4.51
CA TYR A 220 -4.96 -10.32 -4.28
C TYR A 220 -5.28 -9.50 -3.03
N ASP A 221 -4.52 -9.77 -1.95
CA ASP A 221 -4.65 -9.06 -0.68
C ASP A 221 -3.66 -7.89 -0.62
N LEU A 222 -4.17 -6.70 -0.88
CA LEU A 222 -3.41 -5.45 -0.90
C LEU A 222 -3.56 -4.66 0.41
N ALA A 223 -4.25 -5.22 1.40
CA ALA A 223 -4.51 -4.55 2.67
C ALA A 223 -3.37 -4.72 3.68
N VAL A 224 -3.22 -3.73 4.54
CA VAL A 224 -2.33 -3.79 5.70
C VAL A 224 -3.10 -3.22 6.92
N PRO A 225 -3.38 -4.06 7.94
CA PRO A 225 -3.14 -5.50 8.03
C PRO A 225 -3.90 -6.32 6.98
N ARG A 226 -3.63 -7.62 6.89
CA ARG A 226 -4.26 -8.50 5.90
C ARG A 226 -5.77 -8.57 6.08
N ASP A 227 -6.47 -8.48 4.94
CA ASP A 227 -7.91 -8.65 4.84
C ASP A 227 -8.34 -10.11 4.68
N VAL A 228 -7.44 -10.98 4.21
CA VAL A 228 -7.75 -12.33 3.74
C VAL A 228 -7.13 -13.38 4.67
N ASP A 229 -7.94 -14.35 5.06
CA ASP A 229 -7.52 -15.47 5.88
C ASP A 229 -6.45 -16.31 5.16
N LYS A 230 -5.34 -16.58 5.85
CA LYS A 230 -4.23 -17.36 5.29
C LYS A 230 -4.61 -18.80 4.94
N GLU A 231 -5.53 -19.39 5.68
CA GLU A 231 -6.01 -20.76 5.46
C GLU A 231 -6.67 -20.92 4.09
N LEU A 232 -7.14 -19.83 3.47
CA LEU A 232 -7.68 -19.87 2.12
C LEU A 232 -6.66 -20.35 1.08
N SER A 233 -5.36 -20.18 1.32
CA SER A 233 -4.30 -20.71 0.44
C SER A 233 -4.24 -22.24 0.40
N GLU A 234 -4.88 -22.94 1.33
CA GLU A 234 -4.96 -24.41 1.38
C GLU A 234 -6.08 -24.98 0.50
N LYS A 235 -7.01 -24.14 0.05
CA LYS A 235 -8.09 -24.57 -0.85
C LYS A 235 -7.59 -24.66 -2.30
N GLU A 236 -7.79 -25.79 -2.95
CA GLU A 236 -7.32 -26.07 -4.32
C GLU A 236 -7.80 -25.03 -5.36
N ARG A 237 -9.02 -24.48 -5.15
CA ARG A 237 -9.59 -23.47 -6.05
C ARG A 237 -9.11 -22.04 -5.76
N VAL A 238 -8.30 -21.80 -4.72
CA VAL A 238 -7.88 -20.44 -4.32
C VAL A 238 -6.40 -20.23 -4.63
N ILE A 239 -6.12 -19.17 -5.36
CA ILE A 239 -4.76 -18.69 -5.62
C ILE A 239 -4.59 -17.38 -4.88
N LEU A 240 -4.08 -17.43 -3.65
CA LEU A 240 -3.84 -16.27 -2.80
C LEU A 240 -2.46 -15.64 -3.05
N LYS A 241 -2.43 -14.31 -3.19
CA LYS A 241 -1.22 -13.52 -3.44
C LYS A 241 -1.19 -12.25 -2.60
#